data_aa4baf795ed7f544b663c9158b5708e8
#
_entry.id   aa4baf795ed7f544b663c9158b5708e8
#
_cell.length_a   1.000
_cell.length_b   1.000
_cell.length_c   1.000
_cell.angle_alpha   90.00
_cell.angle_beta   90.00
_cell.angle_gamma   90.00
#
_symmetry.space_group_name_H-M   'P 1'
#
loop_
_entity.id
_entity.type
_entity.pdbx_description
1 polymer ?
#
loop_
_entity_poly.entity_id
_entity_poly.type
_entity_poly.pdbx_seq_one_letter_code
_entity_poly.pdbx_strand_id
1 'polypeptide(L)'
;SDAEITVEVNPGTVDKLKLMAYHNIGINRLSIGLQSTDDQELKMLGRIHTYQDFLDTYFLAREAGFQNINVDLMSGIPFQTLGGWEDTIKRVAELAPEHISAYSLIIEEGTPFYEKYGEGERAEARRRRELPDEDTERLMYQFTKNILQNYGYHRYEISNYAKEGYECRHNLGYW
;
A
#
# COMPACT_ATOMS: atom_id res chain seq x y z
N SER A 1 -18.16 3.64 -22.25
CA SER A 1 -16.70 3.82 -22.23
C SER A 1 -16.11 2.67 -21.41
N ASP A 2 -15.07 2.03 -21.89
CA ASP A 2 -14.32 1.00 -21.16
C ASP A 2 -13.08 1.58 -20.43
N ALA A 3 -13.07 2.90 -20.24
CA ALA A 3 -11.98 3.58 -19.55
C ALA A 3 -11.87 3.12 -18.10
N GLU A 4 -10.65 2.88 -17.63
CA GLU A 4 -10.35 2.73 -16.20
C GLU A 4 -10.30 4.10 -15.55
N ILE A 5 -11.17 4.33 -14.58
CA ILE A 5 -11.26 5.59 -13.83
C ILE A 5 -11.00 5.27 -12.37
N THR A 6 -9.83 5.68 -11.90
CA THR A 6 -9.38 5.42 -10.51
C THR A 6 -9.60 6.65 -9.65
N VAL A 7 -10.03 6.45 -8.41
CA VAL A 7 -9.94 7.44 -7.34
C VAL A 7 -9.10 6.88 -6.19
N GLU A 8 -8.23 7.71 -5.64
CA GLU A 8 -7.43 7.40 -4.46
C GLU A 8 -8.16 7.90 -3.21
N VAL A 9 -8.20 7.06 -2.19
CA VAL A 9 -8.81 7.38 -0.90
C VAL A 9 -7.90 6.98 0.25
N ASN A 10 -7.95 7.77 1.33
CA ASN A 10 -7.36 7.37 2.59
C ASN A 10 -8.44 6.69 3.46
N PRO A 11 -8.08 5.66 4.24
CA PRO A 11 -8.99 5.03 5.18
C PRO A 11 -9.67 6.04 6.11
N GLY A 12 -10.97 5.85 6.37
CA GLY A 12 -11.75 6.72 7.24
C GLY A 12 -12.17 8.08 6.65
N THR A 13 -11.80 8.39 5.38
CA THR A 13 -12.14 9.68 4.75
C THR A 13 -13.37 9.63 3.84
N VAL A 14 -13.91 8.46 3.64
CA VAL A 14 -15.09 8.22 2.80
C VAL A 14 -16.13 7.40 3.54
N ASP A 15 -17.39 7.71 3.32
CA ASP A 15 -18.53 6.96 3.78
C ASP A 15 -19.21 6.19 2.62
N LYS A 16 -20.19 5.36 2.96
CA LYS A 16 -20.92 4.55 2.01
C LYS A 16 -21.60 5.39 0.91
N LEU A 17 -22.20 6.53 1.27
CA LEU A 17 -22.92 7.38 0.31
C LEU A 17 -21.94 7.99 -0.70
N LYS A 18 -20.78 8.43 -0.24
CA LYS A 18 -19.71 8.97 -1.09
C LYS A 18 -19.16 7.91 -2.04
N LEU A 19 -18.90 6.70 -1.54
CA LEU A 19 -18.43 5.58 -2.35
C LEU A 19 -19.48 5.16 -3.40
N MET A 20 -20.76 5.10 -3.04
CA MET A 20 -21.85 4.85 -3.99
C MET A 20 -21.95 5.97 -5.05
N ALA A 21 -21.77 7.23 -4.65
CA ALA A 21 -21.77 8.34 -5.60
C ALA A 21 -20.61 8.23 -6.60
N TYR A 22 -19.40 7.90 -6.14
CA TYR A 22 -18.26 7.64 -7.00
C TYR A 22 -18.52 6.52 -8.00
N HIS A 23 -19.06 5.39 -7.53
CA HIS A 23 -19.38 4.26 -8.39
C HIS A 23 -20.44 4.64 -9.44
N ASN A 24 -21.50 5.36 -9.04
CA ASN A 24 -22.61 5.77 -9.92
C ASN A 24 -22.20 6.74 -11.03
N ILE A 25 -21.17 7.57 -10.81
CA ILE A 25 -20.65 8.48 -11.85
C ILE A 25 -19.61 7.80 -12.78
N GLY A 26 -19.36 6.49 -12.58
CA GLY A 26 -18.52 5.69 -13.46
C GLY A 26 -17.07 5.50 -12.99
N ILE A 27 -16.73 5.88 -11.76
CA ILE A 27 -15.44 5.48 -11.15
C ILE A 27 -15.52 3.96 -10.92
N ASN A 28 -14.58 3.22 -11.52
CA ASN A 28 -14.61 1.75 -11.55
C ASN A 28 -13.38 1.08 -10.91
N ARG A 29 -12.43 1.88 -10.42
CA ARG A 29 -11.28 1.42 -9.65
C ARG A 29 -11.06 2.31 -8.43
N LEU A 30 -10.80 1.70 -7.28
CA LEU A 30 -10.50 2.39 -6.03
C LEU A 30 -9.08 2.03 -5.58
N SER A 31 -8.27 3.03 -5.21
CA SER A 31 -6.96 2.83 -4.57
C SER A 31 -7.04 3.28 -3.12
N ILE A 32 -6.73 2.37 -2.18
CA ILE A 32 -6.83 2.65 -0.74
C ILE A 32 -5.42 2.65 -0.13
N GLY A 33 -5.01 3.81 0.38
CA GLY A 33 -3.69 4.01 0.99
C GLY A 33 -3.60 3.46 2.40
N LEU A 34 -3.46 2.14 2.58
CA LEU A 34 -3.31 1.49 3.88
C LEU A 34 -1.91 1.72 4.49
N GLN A 35 -0.88 1.39 3.76
CA GLN A 35 0.55 1.43 4.08
C GLN A 35 1.03 0.28 4.98
N SER A 36 0.38 -0.02 6.09
CA SER A 36 0.70 -1.11 7.01
C SER A 36 -0.54 -1.61 7.75
N THR A 37 -0.52 -2.85 8.19
CA THR A 37 -1.54 -3.42 9.10
C THR A 37 -1.16 -3.28 10.58
N ASP A 38 -0.01 -2.66 10.87
CA ASP A 38 0.44 -2.35 12.23
C ASP A 38 0.18 -0.86 12.53
N ASP A 39 -0.63 -0.59 13.55
CA ASP A 39 -1.00 0.78 13.93
C ASP A 39 0.20 1.59 14.48
N GLN A 40 1.27 0.95 14.96
CA GLN A 40 2.48 1.66 15.36
C GLN A 40 3.27 2.14 14.14
N GLU A 41 3.37 1.30 13.09
CA GLU A 41 3.96 1.69 11.81
C GLU A 41 3.17 2.83 11.15
N LEU A 42 1.84 2.76 11.18
CA LEU A 42 0.98 3.84 10.69
C LEU A 42 1.23 5.16 11.41
N LYS A 43 1.34 5.14 12.75
CA LYS A 43 1.69 6.32 13.55
C LYS A 43 3.07 6.88 13.20
N MET A 44 4.05 6.01 12.95
CA MET A 44 5.38 6.43 12.52
C MET A 44 5.38 7.15 11.18
N LEU A 45 4.52 6.72 10.26
CA LEU A 45 4.28 7.38 8.97
C LEU A 45 3.45 8.67 9.09
N GLY A 46 3.01 9.03 10.30
CA GLY A 46 2.14 10.18 10.52
C GLY A 46 0.70 9.97 10.03
N ARG A 47 0.29 8.71 9.84
CA ARG A 47 -1.08 8.38 9.46
C ARG A 47 -2.02 8.53 10.65
N ILE A 48 -3.20 9.09 10.38
CA ILE A 48 -4.24 9.29 11.40
C ILE A 48 -5.21 8.12 11.49
N HIS A 49 -5.26 7.28 10.45
CA HIS A 49 -6.11 6.10 10.39
C HIS A 49 -5.44 4.89 11.05
N THR A 50 -6.27 3.93 11.45
CA THR A 50 -5.88 2.61 11.96
C THR A 50 -6.11 1.52 10.91
N TYR A 51 -5.62 0.32 11.17
CA TYR A 51 -5.95 -0.85 10.36
C TYR A 51 -7.47 -1.15 10.35
N GLN A 52 -8.17 -0.89 11.48
CA GLN A 52 -9.62 -1.05 11.53
C GLN A 52 -10.35 -0.06 10.59
N ASP A 53 -9.93 1.21 10.55
CA ASP A 53 -10.49 2.21 9.62
C ASP A 53 -10.31 1.78 8.16
N PHE A 54 -9.19 1.10 7.86
CA PHE A 54 -8.99 0.52 6.54
C PHE A 54 -9.97 -0.63 6.27
N LEU A 55 -10.15 -1.56 7.19
CA LEU A 55 -11.09 -2.67 7.01
C LEU A 55 -12.51 -2.15 6.78
N ASP A 56 -12.95 -1.18 7.57
CA ASP A 56 -14.25 -0.56 7.42
C ASP A 56 -14.40 0.10 6.04
N THR A 57 -13.39 0.86 5.61
CA THR A 57 -13.37 1.50 4.27
C THR A 57 -13.40 0.46 3.14
N TYR A 58 -12.60 -0.62 3.27
CA TYR A 58 -12.53 -1.69 2.28
C TYR A 58 -13.89 -2.40 2.10
N PHE A 59 -14.53 -2.78 3.20
CA PHE A 59 -15.82 -3.45 3.14
C PHE A 59 -16.94 -2.53 2.67
N LEU A 60 -16.95 -1.24 3.07
CA LEU A 60 -17.87 -0.25 2.52
C LEU A 60 -17.70 -0.08 1.00
N ALA A 61 -16.46 -0.12 0.49
CA ALA A 61 -16.20 -0.06 -0.94
C ALA A 61 -16.77 -1.27 -1.67
N ARG A 62 -16.61 -2.48 -1.10
CA ARG A 62 -17.25 -3.70 -1.66
C ARG A 62 -18.77 -3.61 -1.67
N GLU A 63 -19.38 -3.13 -0.58
CA GLU A 63 -20.82 -2.92 -0.49
C GLU A 63 -21.33 -1.84 -1.47
N ALA A 64 -20.51 -0.84 -1.78
CA ALA A 64 -20.82 0.19 -2.77
C ALA A 64 -20.71 -0.31 -4.22
N GLY A 65 -20.18 -1.55 -4.45
CA GLY A 65 -20.11 -2.18 -5.76
C GLY A 65 -18.74 -2.19 -6.42
N PHE A 66 -17.68 -1.67 -5.78
CA PHE A 66 -16.33 -1.70 -6.35
C PHE A 66 -15.79 -3.14 -6.43
N GLN A 67 -15.48 -3.57 -7.67
CA GLN A 67 -14.92 -4.89 -7.99
C GLN A 67 -13.44 -4.83 -8.34
N ASN A 68 -12.85 -3.62 -8.43
CA ASN A 68 -11.44 -3.40 -8.69
C ASN A 68 -10.88 -2.46 -7.62
N ILE A 69 -10.25 -3.08 -6.60
CA ILE A 69 -9.66 -2.35 -5.47
C ILE A 69 -8.16 -2.62 -5.44
N ASN A 70 -7.39 -1.54 -5.41
CA ASN A 70 -5.97 -1.55 -5.09
C ASN A 70 -5.76 -1.21 -3.62
N VAL A 71 -4.80 -1.87 -2.99
CA VAL A 71 -4.31 -1.53 -1.65
C VAL A 71 -2.84 -1.15 -1.74
N ASP A 72 -2.51 0.05 -1.26
CA ASP A 72 -1.12 0.52 -1.22
C ASP A 72 -0.46 0.12 0.10
N LEU A 73 0.71 -0.51 0.01
CA LEU A 73 1.54 -0.96 1.13
C LEU A 73 2.93 -0.37 1.04
N MET A 74 3.55 -0.14 2.20
CA MET A 74 4.89 0.44 2.30
C MET A 74 5.80 -0.45 3.13
N SER A 75 6.94 -0.86 2.56
CA SER A 75 8.04 -1.51 3.27
C SER A 75 9.12 -0.51 3.68
N GLY A 76 10.05 -0.92 4.53
CA GLY A 76 11.16 -0.07 4.95
C GLY A 76 10.78 0.99 5.99
N ILE A 77 9.65 0.85 6.65
CA ILE A 77 9.20 1.76 7.72
C ILE A 77 10.12 1.62 8.93
N PRO A 78 10.41 2.70 9.69
CA PRO A 78 11.24 2.61 10.88
C PRO A 78 10.75 1.52 11.84
N PHE A 79 11.68 0.70 12.33
CA PHE A 79 11.48 -0.45 13.20
C PHE A 79 10.67 -1.60 12.59
N GLN A 80 10.30 -1.52 11.33
CA GLN A 80 9.63 -2.62 10.63
C GLN A 80 10.56 -3.82 10.53
N THR A 81 10.07 -4.99 10.90
CA THR A 81 10.80 -6.25 10.76
C THR A 81 10.33 -7.01 9.52
N LEU A 82 11.17 -7.94 9.03
CA LEU A 82 10.77 -8.82 7.93
C LEU A 82 9.48 -9.58 8.25
N GLY A 83 9.34 -10.11 9.49
CA GLY A 83 8.12 -10.81 9.92
C GLY A 83 6.89 -9.91 9.95
N GLY A 84 7.02 -8.67 10.44
CA GLY A 84 5.92 -7.68 10.42
C GLY A 84 5.47 -7.32 9.01
N TRP A 85 6.43 -7.20 8.07
CA TRP A 85 6.13 -6.99 6.67
C TRP A 85 5.42 -8.19 6.03
N GLU A 86 5.89 -9.41 6.29
CA GLU A 86 5.22 -10.64 5.84
C GLU A 86 3.78 -10.72 6.33
N ASP A 87 3.55 -10.42 7.62
CA ASP A 87 2.21 -10.42 8.21
C ASP A 87 1.30 -9.39 7.55
N THR A 88 1.83 -8.18 7.28
CA THR A 88 1.09 -7.14 6.55
C THR A 88 0.66 -7.63 5.17
N ILE A 89 1.57 -8.21 4.38
CA ILE A 89 1.25 -8.72 3.04
C ILE A 89 0.19 -9.83 3.12
N LYS A 90 0.35 -10.80 4.03
CA LYS A 90 -0.57 -11.94 4.16
C LYS A 90 -1.97 -11.46 4.53
N ARG A 91 -2.09 -10.59 5.56
CA ARG A 91 -3.37 -10.03 6.01
C ARG A 91 -4.11 -9.30 4.89
N VAL A 92 -3.40 -8.55 4.06
CA VAL A 92 -4.00 -7.85 2.91
C VAL A 92 -4.36 -8.82 1.79
N ALA A 93 -3.49 -9.79 1.47
CA ALA A 93 -3.76 -10.78 0.44
C ALA A 93 -4.97 -11.67 0.79
N GLU A 94 -5.21 -11.96 2.07
CA GLU A 94 -6.38 -12.70 2.57
C GLU A 94 -7.71 -11.96 2.34
N LEU A 95 -7.70 -10.62 2.29
CA LEU A 95 -8.87 -9.82 1.89
C LEU A 95 -9.18 -9.92 0.40
N ALA A 96 -8.22 -10.48 -0.36
CA ALA A 96 -8.32 -10.74 -1.79
C ALA A 96 -8.64 -9.52 -2.67
N PRO A 97 -7.99 -8.33 -2.47
CA PRO A 97 -8.13 -7.24 -3.43
C PRO A 97 -7.68 -7.69 -4.82
N GLU A 98 -8.06 -6.97 -5.85
CA GLU A 98 -7.66 -7.29 -7.23
C GLU A 98 -6.23 -6.85 -7.53
N HIS A 99 -5.75 -5.83 -6.80
CA HIS A 99 -4.44 -5.22 -7.02
C HIS A 99 -3.78 -4.84 -5.69
N ILE A 100 -2.47 -4.98 -5.61
CA ILE A 100 -1.65 -4.55 -4.47
C ILE A 100 -0.44 -3.78 -5.02
N SER A 101 -0.24 -2.55 -4.55
CA SER A 101 0.99 -1.78 -4.77
C SER A 101 1.84 -1.89 -3.51
N ALA A 102 3.03 -2.45 -3.62
CA ALA A 102 3.96 -2.62 -2.50
C ALA A 102 5.30 -1.97 -2.84
N TYR A 103 5.59 -0.83 -2.23
CA TYR A 103 6.78 -0.03 -2.49
C TYR A 103 7.56 0.25 -1.21
N SER A 104 8.85 0.52 -1.35
CA SER A 104 9.71 0.88 -0.21
C SER A 104 9.58 2.36 0.15
N LEU A 105 9.73 2.67 1.43
CA LEU A 105 9.79 4.04 1.91
C LEU A 105 10.96 4.78 1.22
N ILE A 106 10.65 5.91 0.60
CA ILE A 106 11.63 6.81 0.02
C ILE A 106 11.72 8.05 0.91
N ILE A 107 12.95 8.41 1.30
CA ILE A 107 13.21 9.59 2.13
C ILE A 107 13.51 10.76 1.19
N GLU A 108 12.50 11.58 0.94
CA GLU A 108 12.59 12.72 0.02
C GLU A 108 12.90 14.02 0.76
N GLU A 109 13.75 14.85 0.15
CA GLU A 109 14.09 16.19 0.65
C GLU A 109 12.82 17.04 0.86
N GLY A 110 12.81 17.84 1.94
CA GLY A 110 11.66 18.67 2.30
C GLY A 110 10.54 17.94 3.06
N THR A 111 10.72 16.65 3.40
CA THR A 111 9.77 15.89 4.22
C THR A 111 10.22 15.80 5.68
N PRO A 112 9.28 15.59 6.65
CA PRO A 112 9.65 15.31 8.03
C PRO A 112 10.56 14.08 8.20
N PHE A 113 10.44 13.10 7.30
CA PHE A 113 11.34 11.95 7.25
C PHE A 113 12.76 12.34 6.84
N TYR A 114 12.93 13.28 5.91
CA TYR A 114 14.25 13.78 5.54
C TYR A 114 14.92 14.55 6.67
N GLU A 115 14.18 15.36 7.44
CA GLU A 115 14.71 16.03 8.63
C GLU A 115 15.25 15.01 9.66
N LYS A 116 14.64 13.84 9.71
CA LYS A 116 14.94 12.80 10.69
C LYS A 116 16.00 11.81 10.20
N TYR A 117 15.96 11.45 8.92
CA TYR A 117 16.74 10.36 8.32
C TYR A 117 17.51 10.79 7.05
N GLY A 118 17.52 12.05 6.66
CA GLY A 118 18.19 12.57 5.48
C GLY A 118 19.72 12.55 5.58
N GLU A 119 20.37 13.71 5.57
CA GLU A 119 21.82 13.82 5.54
C GLU A 119 22.43 14.09 6.93
N GLY A 120 23.73 13.79 7.07
CA GLY A 120 24.55 14.07 8.23
C GLY A 120 24.71 12.88 9.19
N GLU A 121 25.75 12.95 10.04
CA GLU A 121 26.16 11.85 10.93
C GLU A 121 25.04 11.39 11.87
N ARG A 122 24.23 12.33 12.40
CA ARG A 122 23.14 11.99 13.32
C ARG A 122 22.01 11.25 12.58
N ALA A 123 21.70 11.65 11.37
CA ALA A 123 20.69 11.00 10.53
C ALA A 123 21.17 9.61 10.12
N GLU A 124 22.45 9.46 9.75
CA GLU A 124 23.06 8.17 9.42
C GLU A 124 23.04 7.19 10.61
N ALA A 125 23.44 7.64 11.80
CA ALA A 125 23.37 6.83 13.01
C ALA A 125 21.94 6.39 13.36
N ARG A 126 20.95 7.25 13.07
CA ARG A 126 19.54 6.94 13.27
C ARG A 126 19.03 5.94 12.23
N ARG A 127 19.35 6.10 10.93
CA ARG A 127 19.02 5.12 9.88
C ARG A 127 19.51 3.72 10.26
N ARG A 128 20.77 3.58 10.61
CA ARG A 128 21.37 2.29 11.02
C ARG A 128 20.68 1.62 12.20
N ARG A 129 20.01 2.38 13.06
CA ARG A 129 19.32 1.86 14.25
C ARG A 129 17.84 1.62 14.03
N GLU A 130 17.19 2.45 13.23
CA GLU A 130 15.72 2.54 13.16
C GLU A 130 15.16 2.04 11.83
N LEU A 131 15.92 2.09 10.75
CA LEU A 131 15.48 1.57 9.45
C LEU A 131 15.99 0.15 9.24
N PRO A 132 15.25 -0.70 8.51
CA PRO A 132 15.79 -1.97 8.03
C PRO A 132 17.08 -1.72 7.23
N ASP A 133 18.03 -2.64 7.33
CA ASP A 133 19.23 -2.59 6.50
C ASP A 133 18.94 -3.05 5.05
N GLU A 134 19.89 -2.80 4.15
CA GLU A 134 19.74 -3.13 2.73
C GLU A 134 19.45 -4.61 2.47
N ASP A 135 20.01 -5.51 3.28
CA ASP A 135 19.78 -6.95 3.17
C ASP A 135 18.33 -7.30 3.57
N THR A 136 17.84 -6.69 4.65
CA THR A 136 16.44 -6.83 5.09
C THR A 136 15.48 -6.27 4.05
N GLU A 137 15.75 -5.07 3.49
CA GLU A 137 14.91 -4.48 2.44
C GLU A 137 14.87 -5.36 1.19
N ARG A 138 16.01 -5.91 0.78
CA ARG A 138 16.08 -6.86 -0.34
C ARG A 138 15.26 -8.12 -0.07
N LEU A 139 15.31 -8.65 1.15
CA LEU A 139 14.48 -9.79 1.55
C LEU A 139 12.99 -9.42 1.55
N MET A 140 12.59 -8.26 2.09
CA MET A 140 11.20 -7.78 2.03
C MET A 140 10.70 -7.75 0.60
N TYR A 141 11.48 -7.22 -0.34
CA TYR A 141 11.11 -7.19 -1.77
C TYR A 141 10.94 -8.58 -2.38
N GLN A 142 11.88 -9.50 -2.07
CA GLN A 142 11.80 -10.88 -2.58
C GLN A 142 10.62 -11.65 -1.98
N PHE A 143 10.39 -11.53 -0.68
CA PHE A 143 9.28 -12.18 0.02
C PHE A 143 7.92 -11.67 -0.48
N THR A 144 7.80 -10.37 -0.75
CA THR A 144 6.57 -9.79 -1.32
C THR A 144 6.13 -10.56 -2.56
N LYS A 145 7.03 -10.74 -3.52
CA LYS A 145 6.73 -11.48 -4.75
C LYS A 145 6.28 -12.92 -4.46
N ASN A 146 7.04 -13.63 -3.63
CA ASN A 146 6.81 -15.04 -3.36
C ASN A 146 5.49 -15.27 -2.61
N ILE A 147 5.19 -14.43 -1.62
CA ILE A 147 3.95 -14.51 -0.86
C ILE A 147 2.76 -14.20 -1.77
N LEU A 148 2.78 -13.07 -2.48
CA LEU A 148 1.66 -12.66 -3.34
C LEU A 148 1.40 -13.66 -4.46
N GLN A 149 2.45 -14.29 -5.00
CA GLN A 149 2.29 -15.35 -5.99
C GLN A 149 1.48 -16.55 -5.45
N ASN A 150 1.64 -16.92 -4.18
CA ASN A 150 0.87 -17.99 -3.54
C ASN A 150 -0.62 -17.61 -3.34
N TYR A 151 -0.94 -16.32 -3.34
CA TYR A 151 -2.31 -15.80 -3.28
C TYR A 151 -2.91 -15.47 -4.65
N GLY A 152 -2.23 -15.87 -5.75
CA GLY A 152 -2.73 -15.71 -7.12
C GLY A 152 -2.44 -14.34 -7.76
N TYR A 153 -1.53 -13.56 -7.20
CA TYR A 153 -1.06 -12.32 -7.82
C TYR A 153 0.20 -12.57 -8.64
N HIS A 154 0.31 -11.87 -9.77
CA HIS A 154 1.56 -11.78 -10.51
C HIS A 154 2.10 -10.35 -10.46
N ARG A 155 3.42 -10.24 -10.45
CA ARG A 155 4.08 -8.93 -10.55
C ARG A 155 4.18 -8.56 -12.03
N TYR A 156 3.57 -7.44 -12.43
CA TYR A 156 3.61 -6.95 -13.80
C TYR A 156 4.48 -5.68 -13.96
N GLU A 157 4.83 -5.05 -12.84
CA GLU A 157 5.71 -3.88 -12.75
C GLU A 157 6.52 -3.96 -11.45
N ILE A 158 7.48 -3.06 -11.20
CA ILE A 158 8.45 -3.15 -10.09
C ILE A 158 7.76 -3.31 -8.74
N SER A 159 6.74 -2.48 -8.46
CA SER A 159 6.04 -2.42 -7.18
C SER A 159 4.59 -2.85 -7.24
N ASN A 160 4.10 -3.30 -8.42
CA ASN A 160 2.69 -3.55 -8.64
C ASN A 160 2.40 -5.02 -8.93
N TYR A 161 1.41 -5.53 -8.21
CA TYR A 161 0.95 -6.91 -8.23
C TYR A 161 -0.55 -6.94 -8.49
N ALA A 162 -1.00 -7.78 -9.41
CA ALA A 162 -2.40 -7.89 -9.78
C ALA A 162 -2.84 -9.35 -9.92
N LYS A 163 -4.13 -9.60 -9.74
CA LYS A 163 -4.78 -10.79 -10.29
C LYS A 163 -4.88 -10.62 -11.81
N GLU A 164 -4.94 -11.74 -12.54
CA GLU A 164 -5.03 -11.72 -14.00
C GLU A 164 -6.20 -10.85 -14.48
N GLY A 165 -5.91 -9.91 -15.40
CA GLY A 165 -6.88 -8.96 -15.97
C GLY A 165 -7.18 -7.72 -15.09
N TYR A 166 -6.47 -7.54 -13.97
CA TYR A 166 -6.62 -6.38 -13.09
C TYR A 166 -5.35 -5.51 -13.00
N GLU A 167 -4.43 -5.67 -13.96
CA GLU A 167 -3.29 -4.78 -14.08
C GLU A 167 -3.78 -3.34 -14.35
N CYS A 168 -3.24 -2.39 -13.60
CA CYS A 168 -3.63 -0.99 -13.74
C CYS A 168 -3.24 -0.46 -15.12
N ARG A 169 -4.22 -0.05 -15.91
CA ARG A 169 -4.00 0.43 -17.30
C ARG A 169 -3.14 1.69 -17.35
N HIS A 170 -3.26 2.54 -16.34
CA HIS A 170 -2.41 3.72 -16.21
C HIS A 170 -0.93 3.32 -16.08
N ASN A 171 -0.61 2.34 -15.23
CA ASN A 171 0.75 1.87 -15.04
C ASN A 171 1.31 1.22 -16.31
N LEU A 172 0.49 0.44 -17.01
CA LEU A 172 0.89 -0.18 -18.30
C LEU A 172 1.15 0.86 -19.39
N GLY A 173 0.53 2.03 -19.32
CA GLY A 173 0.69 3.11 -20.30
C GLY A 173 2.03 3.86 -20.22
N TYR A 174 2.84 3.63 -19.19
CA TYR A 174 4.18 4.20 -19.04
C TYR A 174 5.28 3.38 -19.74
N TRP A 175 4.99 2.17 -20.15
CA TRP A 175 5.91 1.22 -20.82
C TRP A 175 5.47 0.94 -22.26
#